data_15531e4932554e852b900032aaf3b583
#
_entry.id   15531e4932554e852b900032aaf3b583
#
_cell.length_a   1.000
_cell.length_b   1.000
_cell.length_c   1.000
_cell.angle_alpha   90.00
_cell.angle_beta   90.00
_cell.angle_gamma   90.00
#
_symmetry.space_group_name_H-M   'P 1'
#
loop_
_entity.id
_entity.type
_entity.pdbx_description
1 polymer ?
#
loop_
_entity_poly.entity_id
_entity_poly.type
_entity_poly.pdbx_seq_one_letter_code
_entity_poly.pdbx_strand_id
1 'polypeptide(L)'
;SFVVATYIYNEYKKVDEGVLTELRANAVCEKTLAIAARNLKLGEDLKFGKSERMSGGKDKDSVLADAYEALLAAIYLDSGIESAKDFIMDTIGSMIGDTSYVELENYKSEIQSYYQKRDRNREVVKYRLVNKNGPDHDPTFFVEALYRDEVIGKGEGKNRKSAEQEAAKAALAKVKGSKE
;
A
#
# COMPACT_ATOMS: atom_id res chain seq x y z
N SER A 1 13.72 1.00 -7.12
CA SER A 1 12.83 2.11 -7.55
C SER A 1 13.08 2.53 -9.01
N PHE A 2 14.33 2.82 -9.46
CA PHE A 2 14.64 3.31 -10.82
C PHE A 2 14.23 2.31 -11.91
N VAL A 3 14.59 1.04 -11.81
CA VAL A 3 14.22 -0.03 -12.77
C VAL A 3 12.70 -0.09 -12.98
N VAL A 4 11.95 -0.12 -11.88
CA VAL A 4 10.47 -0.17 -11.92
C VAL A 4 9.90 1.10 -12.55
N ALA A 5 10.45 2.28 -12.23
CA ALA A 5 10.02 3.53 -12.85
C ALA A 5 10.23 3.53 -14.36
N THR A 6 11.39 3.06 -14.83
CA THR A 6 11.71 2.97 -16.25
C THR A 6 10.77 1.99 -16.98
N TYR A 7 10.49 0.84 -16.37
CA TYR A 7 9.55 -0.13 -16.92
C TYR A 7 8.14 0.47 -17.04
N ILE A 8 7.60 1.03 -15.94
CA ILE A 8 6.27 1.64 -15.94
C ILE A 8 6.15 2.77 -16.97
N TYR A 9 7.14 3.64 -17.07
CA TYR A 9 7.17 4.73 -18.06
C TYR A 9 7.11 4.22 -19.50
N ASN A 10 7.78 3.11 -19.80
CA ASN A 10 7.79 2.53 -21.14
C ASN A 10 6.49 1.81 -21.51
N GLU A 11 5.89 1.10 -20.55
CA GLU A 11 4.66 0.34 -20.78
C GLU A 11 3.40 1.23 -20.79
N TYR A 12 3.34 2.24 -19.92
CA TYR A 12 2.15 3.06 -19.71
C TYR A 12 2.26 4.48 -20.30
N LYS A 13 2.69 4.60 -21.59
CA LYS A 13 2.99 5.88 -22.27
C LYS A 13 1.84 6.90 -22.37
N LYS A 14 0.60 6.47 -22.14
CA LYS A 14 -0.60 7.33 -22.26
C LYS A 14 -1.28 7.60 -20.94
N VAL A 15 -0.59 7.35 -19.84
CA VAL A 15 -1.13 7.45 -18.49
C VAL A 15 -0.57 8.68 -17.80
N ASP A 16 -1.40 9.38 -17.03
CA ASP A 16 -1.00 10.58 -16.29
C ASP A 16 0.14 10.32 -15.29
N GLU A 17 1.02 11.31 -15.10
CA GLU A 17 2.17 11.24 -14.17
C GLU A 17 1.77 10.81 -12.75
N GLY A 18 0.60 11.29 -12.27
CA GLY A 18 0.08 10.92 -10.96
C GLY A 18 -0.15 9.41 -10.84
N VAL A 19 -0.74 8.79 -11.86
CA VAL A 19 -0.99 7.34 -11.92
C VAL A 19 0.32 6.57 -12.04
N LEU A 20 1.27 7.02 -12.86
CA LEU A 20 2.60 6.38 -12.97
C LEU A 20 3.35 6.41 -11.63
N THR A 21 3.24 7.52 -10.90
CA THR A 21 3.84 7.65 -9.57
C THR A 21 3.21 6.67 -8.58
N GLU A 22 1.90 6.50 -8.64
CA GLU A 22 1.16 5.55 -7.80
C GLU A 22 1.52 4.09 -8.14
N LEU A 23 1.52 3.73 -9.42
CA LEU A 23 1.95 2.40 -9.87
C LEU A 23 3.36 2.05 -9.37
N ARG A 24 4.30 3.01 -9.48
CA ARG A 24 5.66 2.82 -8.95
C ARG A 24 5.66 2.63 -7.45
N ALA A 25 4.94 3.48 -6.70
CA ALA A 25 4.91 3.39 -5.24
C ALA A 25 4.36 2.03 -4.78
N ASN A 26 3.31 1.54 -5.44
CA ASN A 26 2.69 0.26 -5.13
C ASN A 26 3.60 -0.93 -5.47
N ALA A 27 4.28 -0.88 -6.61
CA ALA A 27 5.19 -1.95 -7.04
C ALA A 27 6.38 -2.15 -6.10
N VAL A 28 6.80 -1.12 -5.37
CA VAL A 28 7.95 -1.18 -4.45
C VAL A 28 7.58 -0.95 -2.99
N CYS A 29 6.31 -1.08 -2.63
CA CYS A 29 5.88 -0.96 -1.24
C CYS A 29 6.22 -2.22 -0.42
N GLU A 30 6.31 -2.07 0.90
CA GLU A 30 6.59 -3.16 1.84
C GLU A 30 5.75 -4.41 1.56
N LYS A 31 4.45 -4.25 1.34
CA LYS A 31 3.52 -5.36 1.10
C LYS A 31 3.87 -6.15 -0.16
N THR A 32 4.13 -5.47 -1.27
CA THR A 32 4.52 -6.11 -2.55
C THR A 32 5.85 -6.85 -2.41
N LEU A 33 6.85 -6.22 -1.79
CA LEU A 33 8.16 -6.84 -1.59
C LEU A 33 8.07 -8.03 -0.63
N ALA A 34 7.24 -7.95 0.41
CA ALA A 34 7.00 -9.07 1.32
C ALA A 34 6.33 -10.27 0.62
N ILE A 35 5.39 -10.02 -0.31
CA ILE A 35 4.80 -11.09 -1.13
C ILE A 35 5.87 -11.77 -2.00
N ALA A 36 6.71 -10.98 -2.67
CA ALA A 36 7.81 -11.51 -3.48
C ALA A 36 8.79 -12.33 -2.63
N ALA A 37 9.17 -11.84 -1.45
CA ALA A 37 10.03 -12.54 -0.49
C ALA A 37 9.42 -13.87 -0.02
N ARG A 38 8.10 -13.93 0.21
CA ARG A 38 7.39 -15.18 0.55
C ARG A 38 7.42 -16.18 -0.60
N ASN A 39 7.19 -15.72 -1.82
CA ASN A 39 7.25 -16.58 -3.00
C ASN A 39 8.66 -17.17 -3.19
N LEU A 40 9.70 -16.42 -2.85
CA LEU A 40 11.09 -16.86 -2.82
C LEU A 40 11.46 -17.65 -1.56
N LYS A 41 10.55 -17.76 -0.57
CA LYS A 41 10.77 -18.41 0.75
C LYS A 41 11.93 -17.83 1.56
N LEU A 42 12.26 -16.55 1.38
CA LEU A 42 13.42 -15.91 2.04
C LEU A 42 13.37 -16.02 3.56
N GLY A 43 12.18 -16.03 4.17
CA GLY A 43 12.03 -16.16 5.62
C GLY A 43 12.59 -17.47 6.20
N GLU A 44 12.71 -18.52 5.37
CA GLU A 44 13.26 -19.83 5.80
C GLU A 44 14.79 -19.79 5.92
N ASP A 45 15.45 -18.93 5.13
CA ASP A 45 16.92 -18.82 5.07
C ASP A 45 17.48 -17.76 6.03
N LEU A 46 16.61 -16.90 6.59
CA LEU A 46 17.03 -15.85 7.50
C LEU A 46 17.42 -16.38 8.88
N LYS A 47 18.52 -15.86 9.41
CA LYS A 47 18.99 -16.16 10.77
C LYS A 47 18.46 -15.12 11.75
N PHE A 48 17.58 -15.55 12.65
CA PHE A 48 16.94 -14.67 13.64
C PHE A 48 17.56 -14.83 15.02
N GLY A 49 17.65 -13.75 15.75
CA GLY A 49 17.86 -13.77 17.20
C GLY A 49 16.66 -14.44 17.91
N LYS A 50 16.86 -14.83 19.18
CA LYS A 50 15.85 -15.56 19.96
C LYS A 50 14.51 -14.79 20.05
N SER A 51 14.55 -13.50 20.32
CA SER A 51 13.36 -12.65 20.46
C SER A 51 12.55 -12.59 19.16
N GLU A 52 13.24 -12.31 18.03
CA GLU A 52 12.58 -12.19 16.73
C GLU A 52 11.98 -13.51 16.24
N ARG A 53 12.67 -14.63 16.53
CA ARG A 53 12.15 -15.97 16.25
C ARG A 53 10.86 -16.26 17.00
N MET A 54 10.81 -15.87 18.29
CA MET A 54 9.63 -16.07 19.14
C MET A 54 8.45 -15.18 18.75
N SER A 55 8.71 -14.02 18.14
CA SER A 55 7.67 -13.09 17.67
C SER A 55 7.22 -13.32 16.24
N GLY A 56 7.62 -14.45 15.61
CA GLY A 56 7.23 -14.81 14.25
C GLY A 56 7.94 -13.98 13.17
N GLY A 57 9.17 -13.55 13.42
CA GLY A 57 9.93 -12.65 12.54
C GLY A 57 10.03 -13.11 11.08
N LYS A 58 10.11 -14.43 10.85
CA LYS A 58 10.18 -15.03 9.51
C LYS A 58 8.97 -14.71 8.60
N ASP A 59 7.82 -14.36 9.20
CA ASP A 59 6.56 -14.12 8.49
C ASP A 59 6.15 -12.64 8.51
N LYS A 60 6.92 -11.75 9.17
CA LYS A 60 6.65 -10.32 9.23
C LYS A 60 6.92 -9.63 7.90
N ASP A 61 5.98 -8.82 7.42
CA ASP A 61 6.10 -8.11 6.16
C ASP A 61 7.34 -7.23 6.09
N SER A 62 7.60 -6.42 7.13
CA SER A 62 8.78 -5.55 7.17
C SER A 62 10.10 -6.31 7.06
N VAL A 63 10.23 -7.44 7.78
CA VAL A 63 11.45 -8.27 7.75
C VAL A 63 11.64 -8.92 6.37
N LEU A 64 10.56 -9.38 5.77
CA LEU A 64 10.59 -10.00 4.44
C LEU A 64 10.89 -8.98 3.35
N ALA A 65 10.32 -7.78 3.43
CA ALA A 65 10.62 -6.70 2.50
C ALA A 65 12.09 -6.27 2.58
N ASP A 66 12.62 -6.08 3.80
CA ASP A 66 14.03 -5.77 4.02
C ASP A 66 14.96 -6.87 3.47
N ALA A 67 14.58 -8.14 3.65
CA ALA A 67 15.34 -9.28 3.11
C ALA A 67 15.34 -9.28 1.57
N TYR A 68 14.22 -8.96 0.93
CA TYR A 68 14.14 -8.82 -0.52
C TYR A 68 15.05 -7.70 -1.03
N GLU A 69 15.02 -6.53 -0.37
CA GLU A 69 15.88 -5.41 -0.73
C GLU A 69 17.37 -5.74 -0.56
N ALA A 70 17.73 -6.44 0.53
CA ALA A 70 19.10 -6.88 0.77
C ALA A 70 19.58 -7.88 -0.31
N LEU A 71 18.73 -8.85 -0.69
CA LEU A 71 19.04 -9.80 -1.75
C LEU A 71 19.21 -9.09 -3.10
N LEU A 72 18.32 -8.17 -3.43
CA LEU A 72 18.42 -7.36 -4.64
C LEU A 72 19.71 -6.53 -4.68
N ALA A 73 20.10 -5.94 -3.53
CA ALA A 73 21.36 -5.21 -3.41
C ALA A 73 22.56 -6.12 -3.62
N ALA A 74 22.54 -7.34 -3.08
CA ALA A 74 23.60 -8.33 -3.27
C ALA A 74 23.75 -8.73 -4.75
N ILE A 75 22.64 -9.00 -5.44
CA ILE A 75 22.63 -9.30 -6.89
C ILE A 75 23.20 -8.13 -7.67
N TYR A 76 22.80 -6.90 -7.35
CA TYR A 76 23.33 -5.71 -8.01
C TYR A 76 24.83 -5.54 -7.82
N LEU A 77 25.34 -5.76 -6.61
CA LEU A 77 26.77 -5.61 -6.29
C LEU A 77 27.62 -6.69 -6.92
N ASP A 78 27.09 -7.91 -7.05
CA ASP A 78 27.78 -9.05 -7.64
C ASP A 78 27.76 -9.03 -9.18
N SER A 79 26.59 -8.83 -9.75
CA SER A 79 26.33 -9.09 -11.18
C SER A 79 25.80 -7.87 -11.95
N GLY A 80 25.69 -6.73 -11.32
CA GLY A 80 25.33 -5.45 -11.94
C GLY A 80 23.84 -5.23 -12.17
N ILE A 81 23.55 -4.12 -12.90
CA ILE A 81 22.18 -3.59 -13.03
C ILE A 81 21.25 -4.47 -13.85
N GLU A 82 21.76 -5.14 -14.89
CA GLU A 82 20.92 -5.97 -15.76
C GLU A 82 20.43 -7.21 -15.01
N SER A 83 21.29 -7.89 -14.24
CA SER A 83 20.88 -9.02 -13.39
C SER A 83 19.87 -8.61 -12.32
N ALA A 84 20.07 -7.44 -11.71
CA ALA A 84 19.11 -6.90 -10.74
C ALA A 84 17.76 -6.55 -11.40
N LYS A 85 17.77 -6.05 -12.63
CA LYS A 85 16.56 -5.77 -13.41
C LYS A 85 15.80 -7.06 -13.75
N ASP A 86 16.50 -8.08 -14.24
CA ASP A 86 15.89 -9.37 -14.54
C ASP A 86 15.26 -9.98 -13.30
N PHE A 87 15.97 -9.97 -12.17
CA PHE A 87 15.44 -10.43 -10.88
C PHE A 87 14.17 -9.67 -10.46
N ILE A 88 14.14 -8.34 -10.59
CA ILE A 88 12.94 -7.53 -10.30
C ILE A 88 11.78 -7.95 -11.22
N MET A 89 12.03 -8.09 -12.52
CA MET A 89 10.97 -8.43 -13.47
C MET A 89 10.42 -9.83 -13.25
N ASP A 90 11.28 -10.79 -12.90
CA ASP A 90 10.87 -12.17 -12.61
C ASP A 90 10.06 -12.28 -11.31
N THR A 91 10.34 -11.44 -10.31
CA THR A 91 9.74 -11.58 -8.98
C THR A 91 8.54 -10.68 -8.74
N ILE A 92 8.57 -9.44 -9.22
CA ILE A 92 7.47 -8.49 -9.04
C ILE A 92 6.87 -7.95 -10.35
N GLY A 93 7.42 -8.30 -11.50
CA GLY A 93 6.97 -7.78 -12.80
C GLY A 93 5.49 -8.00 -13.07
N SER A 94 4.95 -9.18 -12.74
CA SER A 94 3.52 -9.49 -12.87
C SER A 94 2.61 -8.71 -11.91
N MET A 95 3.19 -8.15 -10.83
CA MET A 95 2.47 -7.34 -9.85
C MET A 95 2.47 -5.85 -10.22
N ILE A 96 3.33 -5.44 -11.20
CA ILE A 96 3.36 -4.06 -11.68
C ILE A 96 2.10 -3.80 -12.51
N GLY A 97 1.25 -2.90 -12.02
CA GLY A 97 -0.03 -2.58 -12.65
C GLY A 97 -1.20 -3.47 -12.20
N ASP A 98 -0.95 -4.59 -11.54
CA ASP A 98 -2.00 -5.35 -10.89
C ASP A 98 -2.29 -4.79 -9.50
N THR A 99 -3.33 -3.97 -9.43
CA THR A 99 -3.78 -3.36 -8.17
C THR A 99 -4.53 -4.34 -7.25
N SER A 100 -4.78 -5.57 -7.70
CA SER A 100 -5.51 -6.57 -6.93
C SER A 100 -4.68 -7.20 -5.79
N TYR A 101 -3.35 -7.25 -5.94
CA TYR A 101 -2.44 -7.75 -4.90
C TYR A 101 -2.15 -6.74 -3.79
N VAL A 102 -2.14 -5.48 -4.17
CA VAL A 102 -2.15 -4.37 -3.23
C VAL A 102 -3.58 -3.91 -3.21
N GLU A 103 -4.37 -4.34 -2.24
CA GLU A 103 -5.54 -3.55 -1.87
C GLU A 103 -4.98 -2.16 -1.59
N LEU A 104 -5.06 -1.32 -2.61
CA LEU A 104 -4.65 0.06 -2.52
C LEU A 104 -5.53 0.70 -1.47
N GLU A 105 -5.06 0.63 -0.24
CA GLU A 105 -5.58 1.41 0.86
C GLU A 105 -5.30 2.89 0.60
N ASN A 106 -5.65 3.36 -0.58
CA ASN A 106 -5.48 4.77 -0.92
C ASN A 106 -6.79 5.51 -1.06
N TYR A 107 -7.88 4.92 -0.53
CA TYR A 107 -9.17 5.57 -0.50
C TYR A 107 -9.11 6.95 0.14
N LYS A 108 -8.23 7.13 1.14
CA LYS A 108 -7.99 8.42 1.79
C LYS A 108 -7.41 9.45 0.82
N SER A 109 -6.41 9.08 0.03
CA SER A 109 -5.81 9.98 -0.98
C SER A 109 -6.76 10.23 -2.14
N GLU A 110 -7.50 9.23 -2.61
CA GLU A 110 -8.49 9.39 -3.67
C GLU A 110 -9.60 10.36 -3.27
N ILE A 111 -10.21 10.17 -2.10
CA ILE A 111 -11.29 11.05 -1.65
C ILE A 111 -10.79 12.47 -1.39
N GLN A 112 -9.56 12.61 -0.86
CA GLN A 112 -8.91 13.90 -0.69
C GLN A 112 -8.71 14.60 -2.04
N SER A 113 -8.17 13.90 -3.04
CA SER A 113 -7.95 14.42 -4.40
C SER A 113 -9.27 14.80 -5.08
N TYR A 114 -10.33 13.99 -4.85
CA TYR A 114 -11.66 14.28 -5.40
C TYR A 114 -12.18 15.63 -4.91
N TYR A 115 -12.09 15.91 -3.62
CA TYR A 115 -12.56 17.18 -3.06
C TYR A 115 -11.63 18.34 -3.41
N GLN A 116 -10.30 18.15 -3.39
CA GLN A 116 -9.34 19.18 -3.77
C GLN A 116 -9.49 19.67 -5.22
N LYS A 117 -9.85 18.78 -6.16
CA LYS A 117 -10.11 19.16 -7.57
C LYS A 117 -11.38 20.01 -7.73
N ARG A 118 -12.33 19.93 -6.80
CA ARG A 118 -13.62 20.61 -6.84
C ARG A 118 -13.72 21.83 -5.94
N ASP A 119 -12.88 21.87 -4.94
CA ASP A 119 -12.87 22.97 -3.97
C ASP A 119 -11.63 23.81 -4.08
N ARG A 120 -11.79 25.11 -4.42
CA ARG A 120 -10.69 26.06 -4.48
C ARG A 120 -10.01 26.30 -3.12
N ASN A 121 -10.71 26.05 -2.01
CA ASN A 121 -10.19 26.25 -0.65
C ASN A 121 -9.27 25.12 -0.19
N ARG A 122 -9.13 24.02 -0.98
CA ARG A 122 -8.27 22.86 -0.67
C ARG A 122 -8.48 22.30 0.73
N GLU A 123 -9.71 22.29 1.21
CA GLU A 123 -10.02 21.78 2.53
C GLU A 123 -9.70 20.27 2.63
N VAL A 124 -9.25 19.84 3.81
CA VAL A 124 -8.76 18.48 4.02
C VAL A 124 -9.90 17.61 4.55
N VAL A 125 -10.03 16.39 4.02
CA VAL A 125 -10.91 15.37 4.60
C VAL A 125 -10.37 14.96 5.95
N LYS A 126 -11.18 15.12 6.99
CA LYS A 126 -10.84 14.79 8.38
C LYS A 126 -11.44 13.43 8.77
N TYR A 127 -10.80 12.74 9.70
CA TYR A 127 -11.26 11.46 10.22
C TYR A 127 -11.48 11.56 11.73
N ARG A 128 -12.70 11.28 12.16
CA ARG A 128 -13.11 11.32 13.56
C ARG A 128 -13.37 9.91 14.06
N LEU A 129 -12.66 9.49 15.12
CA LEU A 129 -13.01 8.29 15.86
C LEU A 129 -14.32 8.53 16.61
N VAL A 130 -15.32 7.72 16.32
CA VAL A 130 -16.64 7.80 16.94
C VAL A 130 -16.71 6.90 18.15
N ASN A 131 -16.22 5.66 18.01
CA ASN A 131 -16.27 4.65 19.07
C ASN A 131 -15.17 3.61 18.94
N LYS A 132 -14.85 2.94 20.05
CA LYS A 132 -14.02 1.74 20.09
C LYS A 132 -14.76 0.70 20.91
N ASN A 133 -15.11 -0.42 20.33
CA ASN A 133 -15.83 -1.53 20.97
C ASN A 133 -14.98 -2.81 20.96
N GLY A 134 -15.31 -3.74 21.87
CA GLY A 134 -14.64 -5.04 21.97
C GLY A 134 -13.54 -5.09 23.02
N PRO A 135 -13.02 -6.30 23.29
CA PRO A 135 -11.94 -6.49 24.26
C PRO A 135 -10.62 -5.90 23.76
N ASP A 136 -9.68 -5.62 24.66
CA ASP A 136 -8.41 -4.96 24.31
C ASP A 136 -7.53 -5.76 23.33
N HIS A 137 -7.69 -7.06 23.27
CA HIS A 137 -6.95 -7.93 22.34
C HIS A 137 -7.64 -8.07 20.96
N ASP A 138 -8.91 -7.65 20.82
CA ASP A 138 -9.65 -7.65 19.54
C ASP A 138 -10.63 -6.47 19.45
N PRO A 139 -10.11 -5.24 19.45
CA PRO A 139 -10.95 -4.03 19.39
C PRO A 139 -11.49 -3.82 17.97
N THR A 140 -12.69 -3.22 17.90
CA THR A 140 -13.25 -2.69 16.65
C THR A 140 -13.39 -1.18 16.77
N PHE A 141 -12.82 -0.47 15.81
CA PHE A 141 -12.81 0.98 15.72
C PHE A 141 -13.90 1.45 14.76
N PHE A 142 -14.65 2.47 15.12
CA PHE A 142 -15.65 3.11 14.26
C PHE A 142 -15.21 4.54 13.97
N VAL A 143 -15.11 4.86 12.67
CA VAL A 143 -14.58 6.14 12.20
C VAL A 143 -15.55 6.77 11.21
N GLU A 144 -15.68 8.08 11.28
CA GLU A 144 -16.34 8.91 10.29
C GLU A 144 -15.34 9.75 9.50
N ALA A 145 -15.49 9.74 8.16
CA ALA A 145 -14.83 10.70 7.28
C ALA A 145 -15.72 11.95 7.14
N LEU A 146 -15.12 13.12 7.34
CA LEU A 146 -15.81 14.41 7.29
C LEU A 146 -15.17 15.32 6.24
N TYR A 147 -16.02 16.04 5.53
CA TYR A 147 -15.64 17.14 4.66
C TYR A 147 -16.54 18.34 4.97
N ARG A 148 -15.95 19.50 5.31
CA ARG A 148 -16.69 20.70 5.79
C ARG A 148 -17.65 20.38 6.93
N ASP A 149 -17.18 19.58 7.90
CA ASP A 149 -17.93 19.09 9.06
C ASP A 149 -19.15 18.20 8.74
N GLU A 150 -19.43 17.91 7.46
CA GLU A 150 -20.41 16.93 7.04
C GLU A 150 -19.82 15.53 6.97
N VAL A 151 -20.59 14.52 7.45
CA VAL A 151 -20.18 13.12 7.39
C VAL A 151 -20.36 12.58 5.97
N ILE A 152 -19.25 12.37 5.27
CA ILE A 152 -19.22 11.86 3.90
C ILE A 152 -19.13 10.34 3.82
N GLY A 153 -18.58 9.67 4.85
CA GLY A 153 -18.46 8.22 4.91
C GLY A 153 -18.29 7.71 6.33
N LYS A 154 -18.59 6.43 6.56
CA LYS A 154 -18.41 5.71 7.83
C LYS A 154 -17.69 4.41 7.56
N GLY A 155 -16.81 4.00 8.48
CA GLY A 155 -16.05 2.77 8.38
C GLY A 155 -15.76 2.14 9.73
N GLU A 156 -15.55 0.84 9.72
CA GLU A 156 -15.14 0.08 10.88
C GLU A 156 -13.89 -0.76 10.55
N GLY A 157 -13.08 -1.09 11.56
CA GLY A 157 -11.87 -1.88 11.36
C GLY A 157 -11.22 -2.30 12.65
N LYS A 158 -10.32 -3.27 12.58
CA LYS A 158 -9.59 -3.82 13.72
C LYS A 158 -8.54 -2.85 14.32
N ASN A 159 -8.21 -1.81 13.59
CA ASN A 159 -7.40 -0.69 14.05
C ASN A 159 -7.92 0.60 13.44
N ARG A 160 -7.46 1.74 13.99
CA ARG A 160 -7.89 3.06 13.54
C ARG A 160 -7.61 3.29 12.05
N LYS A 161 -6.45 2.83 11.55
CA LYS A 161 -6.03 3.02 10.16
C LYS A 161 -6.97 2.29 9.20
N SER A 162 -7.32 1.02 9.47
CA SER A 162 -8.25 0.27 8.64
C SER A 162 -9.67 0.85 8.67
N ALA A 163 -10.15 1.32 9.83
CA ALA A 163 -11.46 1.97 9.95
C ALA A 163 -11.52 3.30 9.16
N GLU A 164 -10.43 4.08 9.16
CA GLU A 164 -10.31 5.31 8.36
C GLU A 164 -10.34 5.02 6.86
N GLN A 165 -9.71 3.94 6.39
CA GLN A 165 -9.74 3.51 5.00
C GLN A 165 -11.14 3.05 4.56
N GLU A 166 -11.85 2.28 5.38
CA GLU A 166 -13.23 1.89 5.08
C GLU A 166 -14.18 3.09 5.06
N ALA A 167 -13.99 4.08 5.94
CA ALA A 167 -14.74 5.33 5.89
C ALA A 167 -14.49 6.11 4.60
N ALA A 168 -13.24 6.16 4.13
CA ALA A 168 -12.87 6.80 2.86
C ALA A 168 -13.46 6.06 1.65
N LYS A 169 -13.43 4.72 1.67
CA LYS A 169 -14.04 3.86 0.64
C LYS A 169 -15.55 4.11 0.52
N ALA A 170 -16.24 4.15 1.65
CA ALA A 170 -17.66 4.45 1.69
C ALA A 170 -17.97 5.86 1.14
N ALA A 171 -17.13 6.85 1.45
CA ALA A 171 -17.25 8.19 0.90
C ALA A 171 -17.05 8.21 -0.62
N LEU A 172 -16.06 7.50 -1.16
CA LEU A 172 -15.81 7.38 -2.60
C LEU A 172 -16.97 6.72 -3.34
N ALA A 173 -17.54 5.66 -2.79
CA ALA A 173 -18.69 4.98 -3.37
C ALA A 173 -19.88 5.95 -3.57
N LYS A 174 -20.17 6.80 -2.58
CA LYS A 174 -21.23 7.83 -2.67
C LYS A 174 -20.97 8.84 -3.78
N VAL A 175 -19.73 9.35 -3.89
CA VAL A 175 -19.41 10.39 -4.88
C VAL A 175 -19.25 9.83 -6.30
N LYS A 176 -18.95 8.53 -6.45
CA LYS A 176 -18.93 7.85 -7.75
C LYS A 176 -20.35 7.46 -8.19
N GLY A 177 -21.22 7.02 -7.27
CA GLY A 177 -22.62 6.67 -7.55
C GLY A 177 -23.55 7.87 -7.80
N SER A 178 -23.14 9.10 -7.48
CA SER A 178 -23.91 10.33 -7.77
C SER A 178 -23.63 10.89 -9.17
N LYS A 179 -22.98 10.13 -10.06
CA LYS A 179 -22.64 10.54 -11.43
C LYS A 179 -23.51 9.86 -12.52
N GLU A 180 -24.53 9.07 -12.11
CA GLU A 180 -25.59 8.58 -13.00
C GLU A 180 -26.85 9.51 -12.88
#